data_8710d15ade0621fa9b3f7051be25ec15
#
_entry.id   8710d15ade0621fa9b3f7051be25ec15
#
_cell.length_a   1.000
_cell.length_b   1.000
_cell.length_c   1.000
_cell.angle_alpha   90.00
_cell.angle_beta   90.00
_cell.angle_gamma   90.00
#
_symmetry.space_group_name_H-M   'P 1'
#
loop_
_entity.id
_entity.type
_entity.pdbx_description
1 polymer ?
#
loop_
_entity_poly.entity_id
_entity_poly.type
_entity_poly.pdbx_seq_one_letter_code
_entity_poly.pdbx_strand_id
1 'polypeptide(L)'
;MNVDPPKFDLVIVDEAHHIRNTETFAYKAVSRFVDNAEAVLFLTATPVQLEYDDLFVLLNLLRPDYVIDKNAFHEMAEPNLFINQAAMIVRGRGNGWQGEALEQINQACSTAWGRKVYAGNPEVAHIKELLESSSISHEDTVQLISDIEGLHTFSNIISRTRRRDIGEFTVRDPHTVTVDFTPAQRELHDNILQITHEMLSQIHSTDNTKFMMTTIRRQTASCLFGLVPLLKDMLYKHVFELMEEEDFLDSLLDAGKDDSLLMRDRINQIIEMAEKLPKDDPKFDAMLKVVQEKQSTQQQKIMIFSSFRHTLRYLHEKLVDAGFRVGMIHGGVSDNDRINEICKTQRSKHRLERYDGFF
;
A
#
# COMPACT_ATOMS: atom_id res chain seq x y z
N MET A 1 11.49 19.07 24.77
CA MET A 1 12.96 19.12 24.66
C MET A 1 13.30 19.45 23.19
N ASN A 2 13.81 20.65 22.92
CA ASN A 2 14.38 20.97 21.60
C ASN A 2 15.78 20.35 21.55
N VAL A 3 15.86 19.10 21.12
CA VAL A 3 17.14 18.51 20.75
C VAL A 3 17.29 18.78 19.26
N ASP A 4 18.36 19.48 18.86
CA ASP A 4 18.64 19.65 17.44
C ASP A 4 18.80 18.28 16.81
N PRO A 5 18.11 18.00 15.67
CA PRO A 5 18.24 16.71 15.03
C PRO A 5 19.69 16.48 14.59
N PRO A 6 20.20 15.25 14.65
CA PRO A 6 21.53 14.94 14.17
C PRO A 6 21.64 15.27 12.67
N LYS A 7 22.82 15.75 12.24
CA LYS A 7 23.12 15.95 10.83
C LYS A 7 23.49 14.62 10.20
N PHE A 8 22.94 14.36 9.03
CA PHE A 8 23.23 13.16 8.25
C PHE A 8 23.72 13.53 6.84
N ASP A 9 24.69 12.79 6.33
CA ASP A 9 25.13 12.92 4.94
C ASP A 9 24.05 12.45 3.97
N LEU A 10 23.27 11.40 4.36
CA LEU A 10 22.20 10.83 3.56
C LEU A 10 21.05 10.39 4.45
N VAL A 11 19.83 10.79 4.07
CA VAL A 11 18.59 10.29 4.64
C VAL A 11 17.84 9.51 3.57
N ILE A 12 17.52 8.26 3.85
CA ILE A 12 16.69 7.39 2.99
C ILE A 12 15.36 7.15 3.67
N VAL A 13 14.26 7.46 2.98
CA VAL A 13 12.90 7.21 3.45
C VAL A 13 12.27 6.17 2.54
N ASP A 14 12.09 4.95 3.05
CA ASP A 14 11.37 3.90 2.35
C ASP A 14 9.86 4.07 2.54
N GLU A 15 9.08 3.62 1.54
CA GLU A 15 7.62 3.79 1.49
C GLU A 15 7.18 5.24 1.74
N ALA A 16 7.87 6.19 1.11
CA ALA A 16 7.67 7.63 1.30
C ALA A 16 6.21 8.10 1.07
N HIS A 17 5.37 7.30 0.42
CA HIS A 17 3.95 7.61 0.28
C HIS A 17 3.20 7.69 1.62
N HIS A 18 3.75 7.15 2.71
CA HIS A 18 3.17 7.29 4.06
C HIS A 18 3.33 8.68 4.67
N ILE A 19 4.26 9.50 4.18
CA ILE A 19 4.47 10.88 4.66
C ILE A 19 3.80 11.95 3.78
N ARG A 20 2.79 11.58 3.00
CA ARG A 20 2.04 12.51 2.12
C ARG A 20 1.11 13.49 2.85
N ASN A 21 0.79 13.23 4.11
CA ASN A 21 -0.05 14.10 4.93
C ASN A 21 0.82 14.89 5.92
N THR A 22 0.87 16.22 5.74
CA THR A 22 1.68 17.15 6.53
C THR A 22 1.27 17.23 8.01
N GLU A 23 0.03 16.86 8.35
CA GLU A 23 -0.48 16.90 9.72
C GLU A 23 -0.01 15.72 10.57
N THR A 24 0.47 14.63 9.92
CA THR A 24 0.88 13.43 10.63
C THR A 24 2.19 13.63 11.40
N PHE A 25 2.33 12.90 12.51
CA PHE A 25 3.56 12.85 13.27
C PHE A 25 4.74 12.35 12.43
N ALA A 26 4.51 11.36 11.57
CA ALA A 26 5.51 10.80 10.66
C ALA A 26 6.08 11.86 9.72
N TYR A 27 5.23 12.67 9.08
CA TYR A 27 5.70 13.79 8.26
C TYR A 27 6.55 14.78 9.06
N LYS A 28 6.04 15.22 10.23
CA LYS A 28 6.74 16.20 11.09
C LYS A 28 8.07 15.67 11.60
N ALA A 29 8.19 14.38 11.84
CA ALA A 29 9.45 13.75 12.23
C ALA A 29 10.42 13.68 11.06
N VAL A 30 9.98 13.21 9.89
CA VAL A 30 10.85 13.08 8.70
C VAL A 30 11.32 14.45 8.21
N SER A 31 10.47 15.47 8.18
CA SER A 31 10.89 16.82 7.73
C SER A 31 12.07 17.37 8.53
N ARG A 32 12.12 17.12 9.85
CA ARG A 32 13.26 17.56 10.68
C ARG A 32 14.59 16.90 10.29
N PHE A 33 14.55 15.64 9.85
CA PHE A 33 15.76 14.96 9.39
C PHE A 33 16.15 15.41 7.98
N VAL A 34 15.18 15.60 7.10
CA VAL A 34 15.38 16.06 5.73
C VAL A 34 16.00 17.47 5.71
N ASP A 35 15.52 18.39 6.55
CA ASP A 35 16.02 19.78 6.64
C ASP A 35 17.51 19.85 7.05
N ASN A 36 18.05 18.81 7.66
CA ASN A 36 19.43 18.76 8.17
C ASN A 36 20.32 17.75 7.44
N ALA A 37 19.84 17.15 6.35
CA ALA A 37 20.57 16.17 5.55
C ALA A 37 21.28 16.85 4.36
N GLU A 38 22.46 16.34 3.99
CA GLU A 38 23.15 16.77 2.76
C GLU A 38 22.49 16.21 1.50
N ALA A 39 21.99 14.97 1.58
CA ALA A 39 21.26 14.31 0.51
C ALA A 39 20.05 13.56 1.05
N VAL A 40 18.97 13.50 0.25
CA VAL A 40 17.73 12.81 0.61
C VAL A 40 17.28 11.93 -0.55
N LEU A 41 16.90 10.69 -0.22
CA LEU A 41 16.34 9.72 -1.16
C LEU A 41 15.00 9.21 -0.65
N PHE A 42 13.93 9.46 -1.40
CA PHE A 42 12.62 8.88 -1.16
C PHE A 42 12.40 7.67 -2.07
N LEU A 43 12.09 6.53 -1.48
CA LEU A 43 11.72 5.31 -2.18
C LEU A 43 10.22 5.09 -2.02
N THR A 44 9.52 4.77 -3.11
CA THR A 44 8.10 4.41 -3.07
C THR A 44 7.74 3.45 -4.20
N ALA A 45 6.98 2.41 -3.88
CA ALA A 45 6.49 1.45 -4.87
C ALA A 45 5.29 1.98 -5.69
N THR A 46 4.61 3.04 -5.24
CA THR A 46 3.33 3.51 -5.78
C THR A 46 3.28 5.00 -6.13
N PRO A 47 4.29 5.56 -6.84
CA PRO A 47 4.28 6.99 -7.17
C PRO A 47 3.13 7.39 -8.11
N VAL A 48 2.54 6.42 -8.83
CA VAL A 48 1.45 6.62 -9.82
C VAL A 48 0.06 6.62 -9.18
N GLN A 49 -0.07 6.11 -7.96
CA GLN A 49 -1.34 6.11 -7.21
C GLN A 49 -1.51 7.33 -6.31
N LEU A 50 -0.47 8.16 -6.22
CA LEU A 50 -0.54 9.42 -5.51
C LEU A 50 -1.39 10.41 -6.32
N GLU A 51 -2.30 11.07 -5.67
CA GLU A 51 -2.94 12.26 -6.23
C GLU A 51 -1.88 13.36 -6.45
N TYR A 52 -2.17 14.31 -7.31
CA TYR A 52 -1.20 15.40 -7.59
C TYR A 52 -0.78 16.14 -6.31
N ASP A 53 -1.70 16.30 -5.37
CA ASP A 53 -1.43 16.95 -4.09
C ASP A 53 -0.48 16.15 -3.19
N ASP A 54 -0.60 14.82 -3.21
CA ASP A 54 0.32 13.94 -2.47
C ASP A 54 1.75 14.02 -3.03
N LEU A 55 1.87 14.04 -4.36
CA LEU A 55 3.15 14.19 -5.04
C LEU A 55 3.79 15.56 -4.75
N PHE A 56 2.95 16.61 -4.73
CA PHE A 56 3.40 17.95 -4.33
C PHE A 56 4.06 17.93 -2.96
N VAL A 57 3.43 17.31 -1.95
CA VAL A 57 3.97 17.26 -0.59
C VAL A 57 5.37 16.62 -0.56
N LEU A 58 5.54 15.49 -1.27
CA LEU A 58 6.82 14.80 -1.32
C LEU A 58 7.90 15.62 -2.06
N LEU A 59 7.56 16.21 -3.20
CA LEU A 59 8.52 17.00 -3.98
C LEU A 59 8.87 18.33 -3.32
N ASN A 60 7.91 18.98 -2.67
CA ASN A 60 8.16 20.19 -1.89
C ASN A 60 9.09 19.90 -0.70
N LEU A 61 8.95 18.74 -0.05
CA LEU A 61 9.87 18.34 1.02
C LEU A 61 11.29 18.05 0.51
N LEU A 62 11.43 17.47 -0.70
CA LEU A 62 12.74 17.19 -1.31
C LEU A 62 13.41 18.45 -1.86
N ARG A 63 12.67 19.31 -2.53
CA ARG A 63 13.17 20.47 -3.26
C ARG A 63 12.21 21.65 -3.11
N PRO A 64 12.15 22.25 -1.90
CA PRO A 64 11.31 23.43 -1.65
C PRO A 64 11.71 24.65 -2.49
N ASP A 65 12.96 24.68 -2.94
CA ASP A 65 13.50 25.69 -3.86
C ASP A 65 12.96 25.57 -5.29
N TYR A 66 12.59 24.36 -5.71
CA TYR A 66 12.11 24.06 -7.05
C TYR A 66 10.58 23.96 -7.11
N VAL A 67 9.96 23.35 -6.11
CA VAL A 67 8.50 23.19 -5.99
C VAL A 67 8.01 24.07 -4.85
N ILE A 68 7.72 25.35 -5.15
CA ILE A 68 7.49 26.40 -4.15
C ILE A 68 6.09 26.31 -3.53
N ASP A 69 5.05 26.22 -4.37
CA ASP A 69 3.64 26.15 -3.95
C ASP A 69 2.79 25.26 -4.86
N LYS A 70 1.58 24.94 -4.42
CA LYS A 70 0.68 24.05 -5.16
C LYS A 70 0.31 24.58 -6.54
N ASN A 71 0.09 25.85 -6.70
CA ASN A 71 -0.35 26.42 -7.99
C ASN A 71 0.80 26.34 -9.00
N ALA A 72 2.02 26.72 -8.60
CA ALA A 72 3.22 26.55 -9.42
C ALA A 72 3.44 25.08 -9.77
N PHE A 73 3.27 24.17 -8.81
CA PHE A 73 3.40 22.74 -9.05
C PHE A 73 2.36 22.23 -10.09
N HIS A 74 1.10 22.65 -9.99
CA HIS A 74 0.08 22.24 -10.94
C HIS A 74 0.39 22.75 -12.36
N GLU A 75 0.83 24.02 -12.50
CA GLU A 75 1.30 24.53 -13.78
C GLU A 75 2.47 23.73 -14.35
N MET A 76 3.44 23.38 -13.49
CA MET A 76 4.62 22.56 -13.85
C MET A 76 4.23 21.12 -14.27
N ALA A 77 3.21 20.57 -13.63
CA ALA A 77 2.77 19.19 -13.85
C ALA A 77 1.87 19.04 -15.09
N GLU A 78 1.19 20.11 -15.52
CA GLU A 78 0.22 20.09 -16.61
C GLU A 78 0.76 19.50 -17.92
N PRO A 79 1.96 19.83 -18.43
CA PRO A 79 2.49 19.24 -19.66
C PRO A 79 2.71 17.73 -19.56
N ASN A 80 2.96 17.19 -18.35
CA ASN A 80 3.30 15.78 -18.17
C ASN A 80 2.18 14.83 -18.59
N LEU A 81 0.91 15.27 -18.52
CA LEU A 81 -0.22 14.49 -19.04
C LEU A 81 -0.03 14.17 -20.52
N PHE A 82 0.26 15.18 -21.32
CA PHE A 82 0.43 15.06 -22.75
C PHE A 82 1.73 14.32 -23.12
N ILE A 83 2.82 14.56 -22.39
CA ILE A 83 4.09 13.86 -22.55
C ILE A 83 3.92 12.36 -22.30
N ASN A 84 3.23 11.97 -21.23
CA ASN A 84 2.95 10.57 -20.94
C ASN A 84 2.07 9.93 -22.02
N GLN A 85 1.07 10.64 -22.54
CA GLN A 85 0.23 10.17 -23.65
C GLN A 85 1.04 9.98 -24.91
N ALA A 86 1.88 10.94 -25.30
CA ALA A 86 2.78 10.82 -26.44
C ALA A 86 3.67 9.58 -26.33
N ALA A 87 4.33 9.38 -25.18
CA ALA A 87 5.16 8.21 -24.93
C ALA A 87 4.37 6.89 -25.02
N MET A 88 3.11 6.85 -24.57
CA MET A 88 2.25 5.67 -24.69
C MET A 88 1.88 5.39 -26.16
N ILE A 89 1.54 6.41 -26.93
CA ILE A 89 1.19 6.30 -28.35
C ILE A 89 2.40 5.76 -29.15
N VAL A 90 3.58 6.33 -28.94
CA VAL A 90 4.81 5.86 -29.60
C VAL A 90 5.13 4.40 -29.27
N ARG A 91 4.85 3.94 -28.05
CA ARG A 91 5.01 2.53 -27.65
C ARG A 91 4.01 1.60 -28.31
N GLY A 92 2.76 2.05 -28.44
CA GLY A 92 1.66 1.26 -28.99
C GLY A 92 1.74 1.08 -30.49
N ARG A 93 2.33 2.02 -31.23
CA ARG A 93 2.48 2.03 -32.69
C ARG A 93 1.20 1.68 -33.45
N GLY A 94 0.07 2.27 -33.04
CA GLY A 94 -1.20 2.15 -33.78
C GLY A 94 -1.16 2.84 -35.14
N ASN A 95 -2.19 2.70 -35.94
CA ASN A 95 -2.29 3.43 -37.20
C ASN A 95 -2.27 4.94 -36.96
N GLY A 96 -1.38 5.67 -37.60
CA GLY A 96 -1.29 7.13 -37.46
C GLY A 96 -0.60 7.62 -36.18
N TRP A 97 0.06 6.72 -35.45
CA TRP A 97 0.69 7.01 -34.17
C TRP A 97 1.62 8.23 -34.13
N GLN A 98 2.33 8.50 -35.23
CA GLN A 98 3.25 9.64 -35.35
C GLN A 98 2.47 10.98 -35.24
N GLY A 99 1.39 11.11 -36.01
CA GLY A 99 0.54 12.31 -35.97
C GLY A 99 -0.13 12.50 -34.64
N GLU A 100 -0.63 11.42 -34.06
CA GLU A 100 -1.23 11.46 -32.70
C GLU A 100 -0.21 11.86 -31.62
N ALA A 101 1.00 11.30 -31.68
CA ALA A 101 2.06 11.64 -30.73
C ALA A 101 2.52 13.09 -30.91
N LEU A 102 2.65 13.56 -32.15
CA LEU A 102 3.00 14.96 -32.49
C LEU A 102 1.95 15.94 -31.94
N GLU A 103 0.66 15.59 -32.03
CA GLU A 103 -0.42 16.40 -31.46
C GLU A 103 -0.28 16.52 -29.94
N GLN A 104 0.03 15.42 -29.24
CA GLN A 104 0.26 15.46 -27.79
C GLN A 104 1.47 16.32 -27.42
N ILE A 105 2.57 16.22 -28.15
CA ILE A 105 3.74 17.09 -27.92
C ILE A 105 3.39 18.57 -28.15
N ASN A 106 2.57 18.89 -29.17
CA ASN A 106 2.13 20.24 -29.42
C ASN A 106 1.21 20.76 -28.29
N GLN A 107 0.34 19.92 -27.75
CA GLN A 107 -0.50 20.24 -26.59
C GLN A 107 0.37 20.50 -25.35
N ALA A 108 1.38 19.66 -25.07
CA ALA A 108 2.33 19.91 -23.98
C ALA A 108 3.01 21.28 -24.13
N CYS A 109 3.47 21.62 -25.34
CA CYS A 109 4.08 22.93 -25.62
C CYS A 109 3.11 24.10 -25.48
N SER A 110 1.80 23.91 -25.60
CA SER A 110 0.78 24.94 -25.54
C SER A 110 0.36 25.29 -24.11
N THR A 111 0.68 24.47 -23.12
CA THR A 111 0.38 24.73 -21.70
C THR A 111 1.09 25.98 -21.19
N ALA A 112 0.65 26.53 -20.04
CA ALA A 112 1.28 27.72 -19.45
C ALA A 112 2.76 27.50 -19.15
N TRP A 113 3.10 26.36 -18.59
CA TRP A 113 4.49 25.95 -18.32
C TRP A 113 5.25 25.59 -19.59
N GLY A 114 4.62 24.81 -20.50
CA GLY A 114 5.23 24.38 -21.74
C GLY A 114 5.71 25.51 -22.63
N ARG A 115 4.93 26.60 -22.73
CA ARG A 115 5.34 27.81 -23.47
C ARG A 115 6.60 28.46 -22.92
N LYS A 116 6.84 28.34 -21.60
CA LYS A 116 8.04 28.91 -20.97
C LYS A 116 9.27 28.01 -21.10
N VAL A 117 9.09 26.69 -21.06
CA VAL A 117 10.18 25.73 -20.94
C VAL A 117 10.52 25.06 -22.28
N TYR A 118 9.50 24.76 -23.10
CA TYR A 118 9.70 24.03 -24.35
C TYR A 118 9.85 24.94 -25.58
N ALA A 119 9.55 26.23 -25.45
CA ALA A 119 9.75 27.17 -26.53
C ALA A 119 11.25 27.31 -26.82
N GLY A 120 11.66 26.92 -28.05
CA GLY A 120 13.06 26.95 -28.47
C GLY A 120 13.95 25.83 -27.90
N ASN A 121 13.38 24.84 -27.22
CA ASN A 121 14.12 23.67 -26.74
C ASN A 121 14.53 22.77 -27.92
N PRO A 122 15.86 22.52 -28.15
CA PRO A 122 16.35 21.70 -29.27
C PRO A 122 15.83 20.25 -29.24
N GLU A 123 15.64 19.68 -28.02
CA GLU A 123 15.14 18.33 -27.86
C GLU A 123 13.70 18.22 -28.36
N VAL A 124 12.85 19.20 -28.06
CA VAL A 124 11.48 19.25 -28.56
C VAL A 124 11.45 19.39 -30.11
N ALA A 125 12.33 20.22 -30.65
CA ALA A 125 12.43 20.36 -32.11
C ALA A 125 12.85 19.04 -32.77
N HIS A 126 13.83 18.34 -32.21
CA HIS A 126 14.29 17.04 -32.69
C HIS A 126 13.18 15.95 -32.60
N ILE A 127 12.46 15.90 -31.49
CA ILE A 127 11.31 14.97 -31.33
C ILE A 127 10.26 15.22 -32.43
N LYS A 128 9.92 16.49 -32.71
CA LYS A 128 8.95 16.83 -33.73
C LYS A 128 9.45 16.43 -35.12
N GLU A 129 10.71 16.70 -35.44
CA GLU A 129 11.33 16.30 -36.70
C GLU A 129 11.27 14.77 -36.92
N LEU A 130 11.60 13.99 -35.87
CA LEU A 130 11.49 12.54 -35.93
C LEU A 130 10.04 12.07 -36.15
N LEU A 131 9.07 12.68 -35.44
CA LEU A 131 7.65 12.33 -35.59
C LEU A 131 7.08 12.71 -36.97
N GLU A 132 7.62 13.71 -37.64
CA GLU A 132 7.25 14.12 -39.01
C GLU A 132 7.96 13.30 -40.11
N SER A 133 8.96 12.52 -39.76
CA SER A 133 9.71 11.71 -40.73
C SER A 133 8.85 10.57 -41.28
N SER A 134 9.05 10.21 -42.52
CA SER A 134 8.27 9.16 -43.23
C SER A 134 8.60 7.73 -42.77
N SER A 135 9.75 7.53 -42.13
CA SER A 135 10.16 6.22 -41.59
C SER A 135 11.07 6.40 -40.38
N ILE A 136 10.76 5.70 -39.28
CA ILE A 136 11.57 5.69 -38.05
C ILE A 136 12.06 4.26 -37.84
N SER A 137 13.37 4.10 -37.62
CA SER A 137 13.96 2.80 -37.29
C SER A 137 13.52 2.32 -35.91
N HIS A 138 13.77 1.06 -35.58
CA HIS A 138 13.46 0.54 -34.25
C HIS A 138 14.32 1.21 -33.16
N GLU A 139 15.61 1.43 -33.48
CA GLU A 139 16.55 2.10 -32.57
C GLU A 139 16.13 3.55 -32.31
N ASP A 140 15.80 4.30 -33.39
CA ASP A 140 15.31 5.68 -33.27
C ASP A 140 14.00 5.76 -32.47
N THR A 141 13.13 4.74 -32.54
CA THR A 141 11.90 4.70 -31.74
C THR A 141 12.18 4.54 -30.25
N VAL A 142 13.16 3.70 -29.89
CA VAL A 142 13.54 3.53 -28.50
C VAL A 142 14.11 4.84 -27.95
N GLN A 143 14.98 5.49 -28.74
CA GLN A 143 15.52 6.78 -28.37
C GLN A 143 14.43 7.85 -28.28
N LEU A 144 13.52 7.93 -29.23
CA LEU A 144 12.38 8.86 -29.21
C LEU A 144 11.51 8.71 -27.98
N ILE A 145 11.26 7.49 -27.52
CA ILE A 145 10.53 7.25 -26.26
C ILE A 145 11.31 7.83 -25.08
N SER A 146 12.62 7.60 -25.05
CA SER A 146 13.50 8.13 -23.98
C SER A 146 13.51 9.66 -23.99
N ASP A 147 13.61 10.26 -25.16
CA ASP A 147 13.64 11.72 -25.32
C ASP A 147 12.30 12.35 -24.91
N ILE A 148 11.17 11.75 -25.32
CA ILE A 148 9.84 12.20 -24.88
C ILE A 148 9.70 12.08 -23.36
N GLU A 149 10.14 10.98 -22.75
CA GLU A 149 10.12 10.81 -21.29
C GLU A 149 11.05 11.78 -20.57
N GLY A 150 12.16 12.17 -21.20
CA GLY A 150 13.09 13.19 -20.72
C GLY A 150 12.47 14.58 -20.61
N LEU A 151 11.45 14.89 -21.43
CA LEU A 151 10.71 16.15 -21.34
C LEU A 151 9.84 16.27 -20.08
N HIS A 152 9.63 15.18 -19.34
CA HIS A 152 8.84 15.22 -18.11
C HIS A 152 9.43 16.21 -17.12
N THR A 153 8.62 17.15 -16.63
CA THR A 153 9.07 18.30 -15.83
C THR A 153 9.89 17.92 -14.61
N PHE A 154 9.60 16.76 -14.01
CA PHE A 154 10.29 16.26 -12.82
C PHE A 154 11.27 15.13 -13.12
N SER A 155 11.69 14.94 -14.38
CA SER A 155 12.59 13.85 -14.80
C SER A 155 13.96 13.88 -14.10
N ASN A 156 14.42 15.06 -13.68
CA ASN A 156 15.66 15.27 -12.95
C ASN A 156 15.57 14.96 -11.43
N ILE A 157 14.36 14.84 -10.90
CA ILE A 157 14.12 14.58 -9.46
C ILE A 157 13.53 13.18 -9.26
N ILE A 158 12.70 12.71 -10.21
CA ILE A 158 12.01 11.43 -10.13
C ILE A 158 12.67 10.44 -11.08
N SER A 159 13.27 9.39 -10.53
CA SER A 159 13.72 8.22 -11.31
C SER A 159 12.66 7.12 -11.21
N ARG A 160 12.22 6.63 -12.36
CA ARG A 160 11.17 5.61 -12.43
C ARG A 160 11.68 4.33 -13.06
N THR A 161 11.88 3.32 -12.23
CA THR A 161 12.23 1.98 -12.69
C THR A 161 10.96 1.21 -13.09
N ARG A 162 10.91 0.73 -14.33
CA ARG A 162 9.78 -0.08 -14.82
C ARG A 162 10.13 -1.55 -14.73
N ARG A 163 9.12 -2.40 -14.46
CA ARG A 163 9.30 -3.85 -14.38
C ARG A 163 10.00 -4.44 -15.60
N ARG A 164 9.66 -3.96 -16.82
CA ARG A 164 10.27 -4.40 -18.07
C ARG A 164 11.76 -4.03 -18.22
N ASP A 165 12.23 -3.03 -17.47
CA ASP A 165 13.62 -2.55 -17.56
C ASP A 165 14.57 -3.42 -16.72
N ILE A 166 14.02 -4.31 -15.87
CA ILE A 166 14.77 -5.15 -14.91
C ILE A 166 14.87 -6.61 -15.37
N GLY A 167 14.23 -7.00 -16.49
CA GLY A 167 14.27 -8.36 -17.04
C GLY A 167 12.99 -9.17 -16.88
N GLU A 168 13.09 -10.51 -16.92
CA GLU A 168 11.93 -11.40 -16.88
C GLU A 168 11.28 -11.40 -15.50
N PHE A 169 10.03 -10.91 -15.44
CA PHE A 169 9.19 -11.02 -14.26
C PHE A 169 8.19 -12.15 -14.41
N THR A 170 7.96 -12.86 -13.29
CA THR A 170 6.81 -13.77 -13.20
C THR A 170 5.51 -12.98 -13.37
N VAL A 171 4.72 -13.40 -14.34
CA VAL A 171 3.39 -12.83 -14.57
C VAL A 171 2.51 -13.13 -13.34
N ARG A 172 1.89 -12.10 -12.79
CA ARG A 172 0.85 -12.27 -11.76
C ARG A 172 -0.46 -12.59 -12.47
N ASP A 173 -1.08 -13.70 -12.09
CA ASP A 173 -2.41 -14.07 -12.52
C ASP A 173 -3.35 -14.01 -11.30
N PRO A 174 -4.01 -12.86 -11.06
CA PRO A 174 -4.84 -12.66 -9.88
C PRO A 174 -6.18 -13.38 -10.05
N HIS A 175 -6.48 -14.27 -9.12
CA HIS A 175 -7.79 -14.94 -9.03
C HIS A 175 -8.51 -14.48 -7.77
N THR A 176 -9.78 -14.07 -7.93
CA THR A 176 -10.65 -13.72 -6.82
C THR A 176 -11.60 -14.88 -6.54
N VAL A 177 -11.57 -15.38 -5.30
CA VAL A 177 -12.52 -16.39 -4.82
C VAL A 177 -13.55 -15.68 -3.94
N THR A 178 -14.78 -15.60 -4.42
CA THR A 178 -15.89 -15.01 -3.66
C THR A 178 -16.50 -16.08 -2.75
N VAL A 179 -16.68 -15.72 -1.47
CA VAL A 179 -17.26 -16.58 -0.45
C VAL A 179 -18.33 -15.80 0.30
N ASP A 180 -19.54 -16.33 0.34
CA ASP A 180 -20.64 -15.73 1.10
C ASP A 180 -20.62 -16.20 2.56
N PHE A 181 -21.02 -15.32 3.47
CA PHE A 181 -21.29 -15.69 4.84
C PHE A 181 -22.48 -16.65 4.94
N THR A 182 -22.41 -17.60 5.85
CA THR A 182 -23.62 -18.32 6.27
C THR A 182 -24.62 -17.35 6.91
N PRO A 183 -25.92 -17.67 6.97
CA PRO A 183 -26.89 -16.78 7.62
C PRO A 183 -26.51 -16.41 9.06
N ALA A 184 -25.99 -17.36 9.84
CA ALA A 184 -25.54 -17.12 11.21
C ALA A 184 -24.30 -16.22 11.28
N GLN A 185 -23.35 -16.39 10.35
CA GLN A 185 -22.18 -15.51 10.24
C GLN A 185 -22.58 -14.09 9.86
N ARG A 186 -23.53 -13.91 8.95
CA ARG A 186 -24.03 -12.60 8.53
C ARG A 186 -24.73 -11.90 9.70
N GLU A 187 -25.57 -12.61 10.43
CA GLU A 187 -26.23 -12.07 11.62
C GLU A 187 -25.23 -11.61 12.67
N LEU A 188 -24.22 -12.43 12.98
CA LEU A 188 -23.15 -12.05 13.90
C LEU A 188 -22.36 -10.83 13.39
N HIS A 189 -21.97 -10.81 12.11
CA HIS A 189 -21.26 -9.69 11.49
C HIS A 189 -22.06 -8.39 11.61
N ASP A 190 -23.34 -8.40 11.28
CA ASP A 190 -24.19 -7.22 11.30
C ASP A 190 -24.40 -6.71 12.74
N ASN A 191 -24.57 -7.61 13.72
CA ASN A 191 -24.67 -7.27 15.14
C ASN A 191 -23.36 -6.67 15.67
N ILE A 192 -22.19 -7.20 15.30
CA ILE A 192 -20.90 -6.60 15.66
C ILE A 192 -20.81 -5.17 15.14
N LEU A 193 -21.15 -4.95 13.86
CA LEU A 193 -21.10 -3.63 13.27
C LEU A 193 -22.08 -2.65 13.92
N GLN A 194 -23.30 -3.10 14.19
CA GLN A 194 -24.32 -2.27 14.82
C GLN A 194 -23.90 -1.86 16.24
N ILE A 195 -23.55 -2.83 17.09
CA ILE A 195 -23.17 -2.58 18.48
C ILE A 195 -21.94 -1.68 18.55
N THR A 196 -20.93 -1.95 17.71
CA THR A 196 -19.73 -1.13 17.69
C THR A 196 -20.00 0.29 17.17
N HIS A 197 -20.86 0.45 16.18
CA HIS A 197 -21.25 1.76 15.69
C HIS A 197 -22.00 2.57 16.79
N GLU A 198 -22.94 1.95 17.50
CA GLU A 198 -23.68 2.58 18.60
C GLU A 198 -22.71 3.06 19.70
N MET A 199 -21.74 2.22 20.09
CA MET A 199 -20.73 2.55 21.08
C MET A 199 -19.84 3.72 20.66
N LEU A 200 -19.29 3.64 19.43
CA LEU A 200 -18.38 4.68 18.94
C LEU A 200 -19.08 6.02 18.70
N SER A 201 -20.35 5.99 18.29
CA SER A 201 -21.14 7.21 18.08
C SER A 201 -21.47 7.99 19.36
N GLN A 202 -21.41 7.32 20.51
CA GLN A 202 -21.58 7.98 21.82
C GLN A 202 -20.33 8.70 22.29
N ILE A 203 -19.16 8.25 21.83
CA ILE A 203 -17.85 8.69 22.37
C ILE A 203 -17.16 9.65 21.39
N HIS A 204 -17.34 9.46 20.08
CA HIS A 204 -16.57 10.13 19.04
C HIS A 204 -17.41 10.97 18.09
N SER A 205 -16.73 11.93 17.41
CA SER A 205 -17.32 12.68 16.30
C SER A 205 -17.66 11.76 15.12
N THR A 206 -18.59 12.20 14.26
CA THR A 206 -19.08 11.44 13.12
C THR A 206 -17.95 10.95 12.18
N ASP A 207 -16.92 11.76 11.96
CA ASP A 207 -15.85 11.41 11.03
C ASP A 207 -14.87 10.38 11.64
N ASN A 208 -14.54 10.52 12.92
CA ASN A 208 -13.74 9.53 13.63
C ASN A 208 -14.47 8.18 13.71
N THR A 209 -15.78 8.19 13.99
CA THR A 209 -16.61 6.98 13.99
C THR A 209 -16.58 6.28 12.64
N LYS A 210 -16.67 6.99 11.51
CA LYS A 210 -16.60 6.41 10.17
C LYS A 210 -15.26 5.72 9.91
N PHE A 211 -14.15 6.38 10.30
CA PHE A 211 -12.81 5.83 10.13
C PHE A 211 -12.64 4.52 10.92
N MET A 212 -13.01 4.54 12.19
CA MET A 212 -12.93 3.38 13.07
C MET A 212 -13.81 2.22 12.59
N MET A 213 -15.03 2.51 12.14
CA MET A 213 -15.93 1.52 11.56
C MET A 213 -15.38 0.86 10.29
N THR A 214 -14.53 1.55 9.54
CA THR A 214 -13.85 0.95 8.38
C THR A 214 -12.89 -0.15 8.82
N THR A 215 -12.11 0.08 9.86
CA THR A 215 -11.20 -0.94 10.43
C THR A 215 -11.98 -2.13 10.98
N ILE A 216 -13.07 -1.90 11.73
CA ILE A 216 -13.91 -2.97 12.26
C ILE A 216 -14.55 -3.81 11.16
N ARG A 217 -15.08 -3.18 10.12
CA ARG A 217 -15.61 -3.89 8.94
C ARG A 217 -14.54 -4.79 8.29
N ARG A 218 -13.32 -4.30 8.15
CA ARG A 218 -12.21 -5.08 7.60
C ARG A 218 -11.82 -6.25 8.51
N GLN A 219 -11.81 -6.05 9.84
CA GLN A 219 -11.51 -7.10 10.81
C GLN A 219 -12.57 -8.21 10.79
N THR A 220 -13.85 -7.85 10.88
CA THR A 220 -14.97 -8.81 10.86
C THR A 220 -15.05 -9.56 9.54
N ALA A 221 -14.87 -8.86 8.42
CA ALA A 221 -14.81 -9.49 7.10
C ALA A 221 -13.58 -10.39 6.91
N SER A 222 -12.48 -10.12 7.61
CA SER A 222 -11.27 -10.95 7.56
C SER A 222 -11.50 -12.32 8.20
N CYS A 223 -11.92 -12.37 9.45
CA CYS A 223 -12.19 -13.62 10.16
C CYS A 223 -13.07 -13.38 11.40
N LEU A 224 -14.32 -13.88 11.36
CA LEU A 224 -15.23 -13.81 12.51
C LEU A 224 -14.77 -14.72 13.66
N PHE A 225 -14.32 -15.93 13.35
CA PHE A 225 -13.89 -16.91 14.37
C PHE A 225 -12.64 -16.45 15.12
N GLY A 226 -11.69 -15.80 14.44
CA GLY A 226 -10.50 -15.26 15.07
C GLY A 226 -10.77 -14.03 15.94
N LEU A 227 -11.92 -13.38 15.76
CA LEU A 227 -12.26 -12.16 16.52
C LEU A 227 -12.67 -12.47 17.98
N VAL A 228 -13.26 -13.63 18.25
CA VAL A 228 -13.72 -14.03 19.58
C VAL A 228 -12.61 -14.02 20.64
N PRO A 229 -11.44 -14.65 20.39
CA PRO A 229 -10.32 -14.57 21.33
C PRO A 229 -9.86 -13.13 21.58
N LEU A 230 -9.83 -12.30 20.54
CA LEU A 230 -9.48 -10.89 20.67
C LEU A 230 -10.45 -10.13 21.57
N LEU A 231 -11.75 -10.30 21.38
CA LEU A 231 -12.79 -9.67 22.22
C LEU A 231 -12.69 -10.13 23.68
N LYS A 232 -12.42 -11.42 23.92
CA LYS A 232 -12.16 -11.94 25.28
C LYS A 232 -10.91 -11.33 25.89
N ASP A 233 -9.82 -11.25 25.16
CA ASP A 233 -8.58 -10.65 25.62
C ASP A 233 -8.78 -9.17 25.99
N MET A 234 -9.57 -8.43 25.22
CA MET A 234 -9.94 -7.04 25.52
C MET A 234 -10.72 -6.91 26.84
N LEU A 235 -11.65 -7.82 27.12
CA LEU A 235 -12.41 -7.83 28.37
C LEU A 235 -11.56 -8.16 29.59
N TYR A 236 -10.66 -9.17 29.47
CA TYR A 236 -9.93 -9.72 30.61
C TYR A 236 -8.71 -8.88 31.03
N LYS A 237 -8.05 -8.22 30.08
CA LYS A 237 -6.78 -7.54 30.37
C LYS A 237 -6.91 -6.11 30.84
N HIS A 238 -8.10 -5.52 30.92
CA HIS A 238 -8.27 -4.08 31.17
C HIS A 238 -7.37 -3.15 30.31
N VAL A 239 -6.72 -3.70 29.30
CA VAL A 239 -5.67 -3.05 28.54
C VAL A 239 -5.93 -3.31 27.07
N PHE A 240 -6.14 -2.25 26.39
CA PHE A 240 -6.22 -2.17 24.94
C PHE A 240 -4.86 -2.40 24.25
N GLU A 241 -3.89 -3.01 24.92
CA GLU A 241 -2.51 -3.22 24.46
C GLU A 241 -2.36 -4.16 23.26
N LEU A 242 -3.44 -4.76 22.75
CA LEU A 242 -3.37 -5.76 21.68
C LEU A 242 -3.79 -5.26 20.29
N MET A 243 -4.15 -4.01 20.17
CA MET A 243 -4.45 -3.43 18.87
C MET A 243 -3.19 -2.73 18.34
N GLU A 244 -2.63 -3.20 17.25
CA GLU A 244 -1.40 -2.69 16.63
C GLU A 244 -1.57 -1.34 15.91
N GLU A 245 -2.75 -0.78 15.90
CA GLU A 245 -2.99 0.56 15.39
C GLU A 245 -3.12 1.50 16.59
N GLU A 246 -2.01 2.18 16.95
CA GLU A 246 -1.93 3.13 18.08
C GLU A 246 -3.05 4.18 18.06
N ASP A 247 -3.51 4.59 16.88
CA ASP A 247 -4.57 5.61 16.70
C ASP A 247 -5.96 5.14 17.16
N PHE A 248 -6.24 3.84 17.21
CA PHE A 248 -7.52 3.31 17.67
C PHE A 248 -7.58 3.24 19.19
N LEU A 249 -6.44 3.03 19.84
CA LEU A 249 -6.31 2.91 21.28
C LEU A 249 -6.52 4.24 22.01
N ASP A 250 -5.85 5.29 21.53
CA ASP A 250 -5.92 6.62 22.17
C ASP A 250 -7.35 7.16 22.19
N SER A 251 -8.13 6.82 21.16
CA SER A 251 -9.52 7.28 21.05
C SER A 251 -10.50 6.55 21.99
N LEU A 252 -10.18 5.31 22.43
CA LEU A 252 -11.01 4.56 23.38
C LEU A 252 -10.64 4.82 24.84
N LEU A 253 -9.42 5.29 25.13
CA LEU A 253 -8.95 5.60 26.48
C LEU A 253 -9.55 6.89 27.06
N ASP A 254 -10.04 7.80 26.21
CA ASP A 254 -10.72 9.04 26.63
C ASP A 254 -12.17 8.83 27.08
N ALA A 255 -12.72 7.60 26.96
CA ALA A 255 -14.07 7.26 27.43
C ALA A 255 -14.13 7.18 28.97
N GLY A 256 -15.00 7.97 29.58
CA GLY A 256 -15.16 8.06 31.02
C GLY A 256 -15.53 6.73 31.70
N LYS A 257 -15.19 6.60 32.98
CA LYS A 257 -15.28 5.36 33.77
C LYS A 257 -16.68 4.74 33.92
N ASP A 258 -17.75 5.49 33.72
CA ASP A 258 -19.14 4.99 33.87
C ASP A 258 -19.64 4.19 32.68
N ASP A 259 -19.06 4.41 31.47
CA ASP A 259 -19.43 3.69 30.24
C ASP A 259 -18.81 2.28 30.16
N SER A 260 -17.86 1.96 31.04
CA SER A 260 -17.13 0.68 31.01
C SER A 260 -18.00 -0.56 31.29
N LEU A 261 -19.04 -0.42 32.13
CA LEU A 261 -19.95 -1.53 32.48
C LEU A 261 -20.89 -1.86 31.30
N LEU A 262 -21.48 -0.83 30.71
CA LEU A 262 -22.36 -0.99 29.53
C LEU A 262 -21.61 -1.57 28.34
N MET A 263 -20.36 -1.16 28.16
CA MET A 263 -19.47 -1.66 27.15
C MET A 263 -19.16 -3.15 27.33
N ARG A 264 -18.87 -3.57 28.56
CA ARG A 264 -18.63 -4.97 28.90
C ARG A 264 -19.83 -5.86 28.60
N ASP A 265 -21.02 -5.44 28.95
CA ASP A 265 -22.25 -6.22 28.69
C ASP A 265 -22.49 -6.38 27.19
N ARG A 266 -22.26 -5.33 26.40
CA ARG A 266 -22.36 -5.38 24.92
C ARG A 266 -21.34 -6.30 24.29
N ILE A 267 -20.08 -6.25 24.74
CA ILE A 267 -19.04 -7.16 24.25
C ILE A 267 -19.34 -8.61 24.65
N ASN A 268 -19.85 -8.85 25.87
CA ASN A 268 -20.28 -10.17 26.30
C ASN A 268 -21.39 -10.74 25.42
N GLN A 269 -22.37 -9.93 25.02
CA GLN A 269 -23.41 -10.34 24.06
C GLN A 269 -22.80 -10.80 22.72
N ILE A 270 -21.84 -10.04 22.18
CA ILE A 270 -21.13 -10.44 20.93
C ILE A 270 -20.38 -11.75 21.13
N ILE A 271 -19.71 -11.93 22.28
CA ILE A 271 -18.97 -13.17 22.57
C ILE A 271 -19.92 -14.36 22.65
N GLU A 272 -21.05 -14.23 23.34
CA GLU A 272 -22.04 -15.30 23.43
C GLU A 272 -22.61 -15.69 22.06
N MET A 273 -22.91 -14.70 21.21
CA MET A 273 -23.35 -14.96 19.84
C MET A 273 -22.28 -15.69 19.03
N ALA A 274 -21.04 -15.28 19.16
CA ALA A 274 -19.91 -15.88 18.46
C ALA A 274 -19.60 -17.30 18.95
N GLU A 275 -19.79 -17.61 20.23
CA GLU A 275 -19.65 -18.96 20.78
C GLU A 275 -20.75 -19.92 20.28
N LYS A 276 -21.94 -19.39 20.00
CA LYS A 276 -23.07 -20.13 19.44
C LYS A 276 -22.95 -20.32 17.93
N LEU A 277 -21.95 -19.69 17.29
CA LEU A 277 -21.76 -19.78 15.84
C LEU A 277 -21.42 -21.23 15.44
N PRO A 278 -22.07 -21.80 14.43
CA PRO A 278 -21.68 -23.09 13.87
C PRO A 278 -20.22 -23.09 13.45
N LYS A 279 -19.51 -24.20 13.67
CA LYS A 279 -18.08 -24.34 13.32
C LYS A 279 -17.79 -24.38 11.81
N ASP A 280 -18.83 -24.28 11.02
CA ASP A 280 -18.74 -24.24 9.54
C ASP A 280 -18.15 -22.89 9.10
N ASP A 281 -16.98 -22.93 8.44
CA ASP A 281 -16.30 -21.75 7.93
C ASP A 281 -16.06 -21.85 6.41
N PRO A 282 -17.04 -21.40 5.61
CA PRO A 282 -16.93 -21.46 4.15
C PRO A 282 -15.70 -20.74 3.60
N LYS A 283 -15.22 -19.70 4.29
CA LYS A 283 -14.03 -18.94 3.88
C LYS A 283 -12.75 -19.75 4.09
N PHE A 284 -12.63 -20.41 5.24
CA PHE A 284 -11.54 -21.34 5.49
C PHE A 284 -11.57 -22.52 4.51
N ASP A 285 -12.73 -23.11 4.27
CA ASP A 285 -12.89 -24.24 3.37
C ASP A 285 -12.52 -23.89 1.92
N ALA A 286 -12.92 -22.71 1.46
CA ALA A 286 -12.53 -22.22 0.14
C ALA A 286 -11.01 -22.01 0.05
N MET A 287 -10.39 -21.42 1.07
CA MET A 287 -8.94 -21.25 1.13
C MET A 287 -8.23 -22.61 1.18
N LEU A 288 -8.72 -23.55 1.98
CA LEU A 288 -8.14 -24.91 2.10
C LEU A 288 -8.13 -25.63 0.76
N LYS A 289 -9.19 -25.51 -0.05
CA LYS A 289 -9.23 -26.06 -1.41
C LYS A 289 -8.11 -25.48 -2.27
N VAL A 290 -7.94 -24.15 -2.25
CA VAL A 290 -6.85 -23.48 -3.01
C VAL A 290 -5.48 -23.98 -2.54
N VAL A 291 -5.28 -24.14 -1.22
CA VAL A 291 -4.02 -24.65 -0.66
C VAL A 291 -3.76 -26.09 -1.14
N GLN A 292 -4.77 -26.97 -1.10
CA GLN A 292 -4.66 -28.35 -1.55
C GLN A 292 -4.37 -28.45 -3.05
N GLU A 293 -5.07 -27.66 -3.88
CA GLU A 293 -4.82 -27.60 -5.32
C GLU A 293 -3.40 -27.15 -5.65
N LYS A 294 -2.91 -26.11 -4.98
CA LYS A 294 -1.53 -25.64 -5.18
C LYS A 294 -0.48 -26.63 -4.70
N GLN A 295 -0.74 -27.39 -3.65
CA GLN A 295 0.19 -28.44 -3.19
C GLN A 295 0.24 -29.65 -4.13
N SER A 296 -0.81 -29.92 -4.88
CA SER A 296 -0.82 -30.98 -5.89
C SER A 296 0.03 -30.63 -7.13
N THR A 297 0.37 -29.38 -7.32
CA THR A 297 1.28 -28.90 -8.36
C THR A 297 2.73 -28.92 -7.91
N GLN A 298 3.71 -28.70 -8.81
CA GLN A 298 5.14 -28.69 -8.48
C GLN A 298 5.55 -27.56 -7.51
N GLN A 299 4.74 -26.53 -7.34
CA GLN A 299 4.96 -25.43 -6.40
C GLN A 299 4.39 -25.80 -5.03
N GLN A 300 5.24 -26.27 -4.12
CA GLN A 300 4.85 -26.74 -2.79
C GLN A 300 4.77 -25.64 -1.72
N LYS A 301 5.16 -24.40 -2.01
CA LYS A 301 5.20 -23.31 -1.02
C LYS A 301 4.10 -22.29 -1.31
N ILE A 302 3.36 -21.93 -0.25
CA ILE A 302 2.26 -20.96 -0.32
C ILE A 302 2.52 -19.91 0.77
N MET A 303 2.37 -18.63 0.42
CA MET A 303 2.39 -17.52 1.36
C MET A 303 0.97 -16.97 1.49
N ILE A 304 0.49 -16.87 2.72
CA ILE A 304 -0.82 -16.32 3.06
C ILE A 304 -0.59 -15.02 3.83
N PHE A 305 -1.19 -13.93 3.33
CA PHE A 305 -1.09 -12.62 3.94
C PHE A 305 -2.41 -12.21 4.58
N SER A 306 -2.34 -11.60 5.75
CA SER A 306 -3.47 -10.94 6.40
C SER A 306 -2.99 -9.67 7.11
N SER A 307 -3.82 -8.64 7.09
CA SER A 307 -3.57 -7.41 7.85
C SER A 307 -3.84 -7.58 9.36
N PHE A 308 -4.42 -8.70 9.79
CA PHE A 308 -4.86 -8.88 11.17
C PHE A 308 -4.25 -10.12 11.82
N ARG A 309 -3.61 -9.94 12.98
CA ARG A 309 -2.96 -11.02 13.74
C ARG A 309 -3.95 -12.11 14.19
N HIS A 310 -5.16 -11.74 14.60
CA HIS A 310 -6.17 -12.71 15.00
C HIS A 310 -6.55 -13.66 13.84
N THR A 311 -6.62 -13.14 12.62
CA THR A 311 -6.83 -13.96 11.42
C THR A 311 -5.66 -14.90 11.20
N LEU A 312 -4.41 -14.42 11.33
CA LEU A 312 -3.22 -15.26 11.17
C LEU A 312 -3.17 -16.39 12.19
N ARG A 313 -3.49 -16.12 13.47
CA ARG A 313 -3.55 -17.15 14.53
C ARG A 313 -4.60 -18.22 14.21
N TYR A 314 -5.82 -17.79 13.86
CA TYR A 314 -6.88 -18.69 13.49
C TYR A 314 -6.49 -19.59 12.30
N LEU A 315 -5.95 -19.00 11.23
CA LEU A 315 -5.50 -19.74 10.07
C LEU A 315 -4.36 -20.69 10.38
N HIS A 316 -3.41 -20.27 11.22
CA HIS A 316 -2.30 -21.11 11.67
C HIS A 316 -2.82 -22.37 12.39
N GLU A 317 -3.69 -22.21 13.40
CA GLU A 317 -4.28 -23.32 14.16
C GLU A 317 -5.04 -24.28 13.23
N LYS A 318 -5.92 -23.76 12.40
CA LYS A 318 -6.73 -24.55 11.47
C LYS A 318 -5.90 -25.31 10.43
N LEU A 319 -4.85 -24.71 9.91
CA LEU A 319 -3.95 -25.37 8.94
C LEU A 319 -3.07 -26.42 9.62
N VAL A 320 -2.62 -26.20 10.85
CA VAL A 320 -1.91 -27.20 11.64
C VAL A 320 -2.82 -28.40 11.92
N ASP A 321 -4.07 -28.16 12.35
CA ASP A 321 -5.08 -29.21 12.57
C ASP A 321 -5.38 -30.00 11.29
N ALA A 322 -5.34 -29.34 10.13
CA ALA A 322 -5.47 -30.00 8.82
C ALA A 322 -4.20 -30.74 8.35
N GLY A 323 -3.15 -30.80 9.17
CA GLY A 323 -1.91 -31.54 8.90
C GLY A 323 -0.85 -30.81 8.08
N PHE A 324 -1.00 -29.49 7.88
CA PHE A 324 0.00 -28.69 7.17
C PHE A 324 1.14 -28.24 8.11
N ARG A 325 2.34 -28.10 7.54
CA ARG A 325 3.45 -27.45 8.23
C ARG A 325 3.37 -25.96 7.96
N VAL A 326 3.10 -25.19 8.99
CA VAL A 326 2.85 -23.75 8.89
C VAL A 326 3.84 -22.99 9.77
N GLY A 327 4.49 -21.97 9.22
CA GLY A 327 5.20 -20.95 9.97
C GLY A 327 4.35 -19.68 10.01
N MET A 328 4.40 -18.94 11.12
CA MET A 328 3.68 -17.68 11.26
C MET A 328 4.66 -16.55 11.62
N ILE A 329 4.62 -15.48 10.82
CA ILE A 329 5.46 -14.30 11.02
C ILE A 329 4.56 -13.08 11.14
N HIS A 330 4.80 -12.25 12.14
CA HIS A 330 4.12 -10.97 12.35
C HIS A 330 5.05 -9.98 13.06
N GLY A 331 4.66 -8.70 13.19
CA GLY A 331 5.50 -7.63 13.73
C GLY A 331 6.06 -7.86 15.15
N GLY A 332 5.36 -8.67 15.98
CA GLY A 332 5.83 -8.99 17.34
C GLY A 332 6.76 -10.20 17.44
N VAL A 333 7.16 -10.81 16.32
CA VAL A 333 8.12 -11.94 16.31
C VAL A 333 9.54 -11.40 16.21
N SER A 334 10.43 -11.85 17.11
CA SER A 334 11.84 -11.46 17.05
C SER A 334 12.53 -11.93 15.77
N ASP A 335 13.61 -11.25 15.35
CA ASP A 335 14.31 -11.59 14.10
C ASP A 335 14.87 -13.02 14.12
N ASN A 336 15.35 -13.48 15.25
CA ASN A 336 15.83 -14.87 15.41
C ASN A 336 14.69 -15.88 15.26
N ASP A 337 13.52 -15.58 15.81
CA ASP A 337 12.35 -16.45 15.69
C ASP A 337 11.79 -16.43 14.27
N ARG A 338 11.83 -15.29 13.56
CA ARG A 338 11.46 -15.22 12.14
C ARG A 338 12.30 -16.16 11.29
N ILE A 339 13.63 -16.17 11.49
CA ILE A 339 14.54 -17.08 10.79
C ILE A 339 14.18 -18.54 11.11
N ASN A 340 13.90 -18.85 12.39
CA ASN A 340 13.51 -20.19 12.80
C ASN A 340 12.19 -20.63 12.16
N GLU A 341 11.19 -19.75 12.09
CA GLU A 341 9.90 -20.04 11.43
C GLU A 341 10.08 -20.30 9.93
N ILE A 342 10.90 -19.50 9.24
CA ILE A 342 11.25 -19.73 7.84
C ILE A 342 11.96 -21.07 7.66
N CYS A 343 12.90 -21.41 8.53
CA CYS A 343 13.63 -22.69 8.48
C CYS A 343 12.71 -23.89 8.74
N LYS A 344 11.71 -23.78 9.61
CA LYS A 344 10.72 -24.86 9.84
C LYS A 344 9.94 -25.20 8.55
N THR A 345 9.63 -24.22 7.74
CA THR A 345 8.91 -24.42 6.46
C THR A 345 9.83 -24.90 5.34
N GLN A 346 11.17 -24.75 5.46
CA GLN A 346 12.14 -25.14 4.45
C GLN A 346 12.64 -26.60 4.56
N ARG A 347 12.43 -27.30 5.67
CA ARG A 347 12.91 -28.66 5.88
C ARG A 347 12.13 -29.72 5.10
N SER A 348 12.29 -29.74 3.79
CA SER A 348 12.27 -30.98 2.99
C SER A 348 13.63 -31.09 2.30
N LYS A 349 14.27 -32.24 2.48
CA LYS A 349 15.59 -32.65 1.98
C LYS A 349 15.96 -31.96 0.65
N HIS A 350 16.82 -30.96 0.67
CA HIS A 350 17.96 -30.68 -0.20
C HIS A 350 18.47 -29.27 -0.01
N ARG A 351 19.76 -29.21 0.34
CA ARG A 351 20.77 -28.16 0.09
C ARG A 351 20.39 -26.70 0.40
N LEU A 352 21.02 -26.22 1.45
CA LEU A 352 21.28 -24.81 1.73
C LEU A 352 21.96 -24.15 0.51
N GLU A 353 21.22 -23.50 -0.33
CA GLU A 353 21.72 -22.41 -1.15
C GLU A 353 21.37 -21.12 -0.42
N ARG A 354 22.42 -20.36 -0.09
CA ARG A 354 22.32 -19.05 0.51
C ARG A 354 21.44 -18.18 -0.37
N TYR A 355 20.33 -17.71 0.16
CA TYR A 355 19.64 -16.54 -0.37
C TYR A 355 20.06 -15.35 0.46
N ASP A 356 21.09 -14.64 -0.01
CA ASP A 356 21.33 -13.26 0.36
C ASP A 356 20.26 -12.42 -0.32
N GLY A 357 19.43 -11.77 0.49
CA GLY A 357 18.53 -10.71 0.06
C GLY A 357 17.06 -11.07 0.00
N PHE A 358 16.36 -10.82 1.10
CA PHE A 358 14.95 -10.38 1.11
C PHE A 358 14.71 -9.54 2.36
N PHE A 359 14.59 -8.23 2.14
CA PHE A 359 13.91 -7.30 3.02
C PHE A 359 12.47 -7.08 2.52
#